data_481e47f59422088e963a93e04f40fa97
#
_entry.id   481e47f59422088e963a93e04f40fa97
#
_cell.length_a   1.000
_cell.length_b   1.000
_cell.length_c   1.000
_cell.angle_alpha   90.00
_cell.angle_beta   90.00
_cell.angle_gamma   90.00
#
_symmetry.space_group_name_H-M   'P 1'
#
loop_
_entity.id
_entity.type
_entity.pdbx_description
1 polymer ?
#
loop_
_entity_poly.entity_id
_entity_poly.type
_entity_poly.pdbx_seq_one_letter_code
_entity_poly.pdbx_strand_id
1 'polypeptide(L)'
;CKEDHLGSWFSGIENYPEGGVVRTFSQKKLERIFDACGVRERSFYYPYPDYKFMTAVYSDAYLPGRGELSNNLRNFDRDRMLLFDEKSAFDGIVEEGLFSVFSNSYMAIIGKPLELNYARYSNDRAEEFRIRTEILTDTEGKKTVRKYPLTTEAEAHVRHMMEAYEKLKGRYAGSRLDVNVCHPGEEDGIPYAEFEFVSGRPLSELMDECLDRQDIEGFHSLFAEYLERVGFGEEVPVADFDLIFANILVDGDHWTLIDYEWTFDRVIDTKALAFRAIYCYVLENERRNALELDRILDRLDITENEARQYREQEREFQKYVTGQKLSMGEI
;
A
#
# COMPACT_ATOMS: atom_id res chain seq x y z
N CYS A 1 0.33 21.50 -0.98
CA CYS A 1 0.11 22.74 -1.77
C CYS A 1 -0.61 22.36 -3.06
N LYS A 2 -1.68 23.09 -3.36
CA LYS A 2 -2.43 22.85 -4.60
C LYS A 2 -1.77 23.64 -5.71
N GLU A 3 -1.47 22.96 -6.82
CA GLU A 3 -1.04 23.65 -8.03
C GLU A 3 -2.24 24.36 -8.65
N ASP A 4 -2.06 25.61 -9.09
CA ASP A 4 -3.05 26.23 -9.95
C ASP A 4 -2.89 25.72 -11.40
N HIS A 5 -3.95 25.75 -12.15
CA HIS A 5 -3.94 25.29 -13.54
C HIS A 5 -3.11 26.16 -14.48
N LEU A 6 -2.60 27.27 -13.97
CA LEU A 6 -1.78 28.22 -14.72
C LEU A 6 -0.29 28.00 -14.45
N GLY A 7 0.05 27.02 -13.58
CA GLY A 7 1.42 26.69 -13.22
C GLY A 7 2.09 27.75 -12.35
N SER A 8 1.34 28.49 -11.58
CA SER A 8 1.86 29.43 -10.60
C SER A 8 2.39 28.69 -9.39
N TRP A 9 3.52 29.13 -8.85
CA TRP A 9 4.13 28.60 -7.63
C TRP A 9 3.27 28.80 -6.38
N PHE A 10 2.26 29.61 -6.47
CA PHE A 10 1.35 29.98 -5.37
C PHE A 10 -0.02 29.35 -5.52
N SER A 11 -0.09 28.18 -6.16
CA SER A 11 -1.33 27.47 -6.34
C SER A 11 -2.04 27.20 -5.00
N GLY A 12 -3.35 27.31 -5.03
CA GLY A 12 -4.20 27.21 -3.82
C GLY A 12 -4.41 28.52 -3.08
N ILE A 13 -3.67 29.58 -3.39
CA ILE A 13 -4.00 30.94 -3.00
C ILE A 13 -4.84 31.47 -4.16
N GLU A 14 -6.11 31.68 -3.99
CA GLU A 14 -7.10 32.11 -5.00
C GLU A 14 -6.67 33.33 -5.86
N ASN A 15 -5.51 33.23 -6.48
CA ASN A 15 -4.90 34.30 -7.27
C ASN A 15 -5.06 33.97 -8.75
N TYR A 16 -6.27 34.16 -9.24
CA TYR A 16 -6.60 33.93 -10.64
C TYR A 16 -6.51 35.23 -11.42
N PRO A 17 -6.07 35.17 -12.70
CA PRO A 17 -6.14 36.31 -13.58
C PRO A 17 -7.58 36.83 -13.69
N GLU A 18 -7.73 38.14 -13.78
CA GLU A 18 -9.02 38.78 -13.97
C GLU A 18 -9.64 38.24 -15.28
N GLY A 19 -10.86 37.71 -15.21
CA GLY A 19 -11.54 37.06 -16.35
C GLY A 19 -11.20 35.59 -16.57
N GLY A 20 -10.34 34.96 -15.75
CA GLY A 20 -10.05 33.54 -15.80
C GLY A 20 -11.27 32.67 -15.51
N VAL A 21 -11.49 31.63 -16.34
CA VAL A 21 -12.66 30.73 -16.26
C VAL A 21 -12.36 29.50 -15.39
N VAL A 22 -11.08 29.09 -15.28
CA VAL A 22 -10.66 27.89 -14.54
C VAL A 22 -10.28 28.26 -13.13
N ARG A 23 -10.84 27.56 -12.16
CA ARG A 23 -10.58 27.81 -10.73
C ARG A 23 -10.41 26.50 -9.98
N THR A 24 -9.56 26.49 -8.95
CA THR A 24 -9.47 25.44 -7.96
C THR A 24 -10.31 25.80 -6.74
N PHE A 25 -10.76 24.77 -6.01
CA PHE A 25 -11.61 24.94 -4.84
C PHE A 25 -11.04 24.17 -3.65
N SER A 26 -11.07 24.76 -2.48
CA SER A 26 -10.89 24.00 -1.25
C SER A 26 -12.16 23.20 -0.95
N GLN A 27 -12.05 22.14 -0.15
CA GLN A 27 -13.20 21.35 0.29
C GLN A 27 -14.30 22.25 0.90
N LYS A 28 -13.95 23.12 1.83
CA LYS A 28 -14.90 24.07 2.44
C LYS A 28 -15.61 24.98 1.44
N LYS A 29 -14.94 25.34 0.36
CA LYS A 29 -15.56 26.16 -0.68
C LYS A 29 -16.54 25.35 -1.52
N LEU A 30 -16.21 24.07 -1.84
CA LEU A 30 -17.15 23.16 -2.47
C LEU A 30 -18.38 22.91 -1.59
N GLU A 31 -18.20 22.67 -0.29
CA GLU A 31 -19.29 22.52 0.68
C GLU A 31 -20.25 23.70 0.65
N ARG A 32 -19.73 24.94 0.69
CA ARG A 32 -20.55 26.15 0.61
C ARG A 32 -21.33 26.25 -0.71
N ILE A 33 -20.74 25.84 -1.81
CA ILE A 33 -21.41 25.80 -3.13
C ILE A 33 -22.56 24.80 -3.08
N PHE A 34 -22.32 23.59 -2.59
CA PHE A 34 -23.35 22.55 -2.45
C PHE A 34 -24.48 23.00 -1.52
N ASP A 35 -24.17 23.63 -0.39
CA ASP A 35 -25.16 24.17 0.53
C ASP A 35 -26.02 25.26 -0.12
N ALA A 36 -25.40 26.16 -0.89
CA ALA A 36 -26.11 27.21 -1.62
C ALA A 36 -27.02 26.63 -2.74
N CYS A 37 -26.67 25.47 -3.30
CA CYS A 37 -27.48 24.73 -4.27
C CYS A 37 -28.51 23.79 -3.63
N GLY A 38 -28.60 23.73 -2.29
CA GLY A 38 -29.53 22.86 -1.58
C GLY A 38 -29.11 21.39 -1.53
N VAL A 39 -27.87 21.06 -1.94
CA VAL A 39 -27.34 19.70 -1.88
C VAL A 39 -26.91 19.39 -0.45
N ARG A 40 -27.68 18.50 0.22
CA ARG A 40 -27.43 18.12 1.62
C ARG A 40 -26.70 16.80 1.74
N GLU A 41 -27.07 15.80 0.94
CA GLU A 41 -26.46 14.48 0.92
C GLU A 41 -25.26 14.51 -0.02
N ARG A 42 -24.08 14.41 0.55
CA ARG A 42 -22.81 14.37 -0.19
C ARG A 42 -21.73 13.72 0.63
N SER A 43 -20.77 13.09 -0.05
CA SER A 43 -19.54 12.53 0.53
C SER A 43 -18.34 12.94 -0.30
N PHE A 44 -17.19 13.06 0.34
CA PHE A 44 -15.94 13.41 -0.33
C PHE A 44 -15.03 12.20 -0.39
N TYR A 45 -14.37 12.07 -1.54
CA TYR A 45 -13.29 11.12 -1.80
C TYR A 45 -12.06 11.89 -2.24
N TYR A 46 -10.90 11.31 -2.01
CA TYR A 46 -9.60 11.93 -2.18
C TYR A 46 -8.76 11.12 -3.17
N PRO A 47 -8.87 11.38 -4.51
CA PRO A 47 -8.00 10.76 -5.50
C PRO A 47 -6.53 11.12 -5.25
N TYR A 48 -5.65 10.12 -5.17
CA TYR A 48 -4.23 10.30 -4.93
C TYR A 48 -3.42 9.63 -6.04
N PRO A 49 -2.33 10.24 -6.48
CA PRO A 49 -1.81 11.55 -6.13
C PRO A 49 -2.66 12.72 -6.62
N ASP A 50 -3.42 12.58 -7.69
CA ASP A 50 -4.45 13.52 -8.16
C ASP A 50 -5.50 12.81 -9.05
N TYR A 51 -6.52 13.55 -9.48
CA TYR A 51 -7.61 13.00 -10.30
C TYR A 51 -7.20 12.55 -11.71
N LYS A 52 -6.05 13.01 -12.25
CA LYS A 52 -5.59 12.65 -13.61
C LYS A 52 -4.78 11.35 -13.62
N PHE A 53 -3.97 11.14 -12.57
CA PHE A 53 -3.03 10.04 -12.46
C PHE A 53 -3.28 9.21 -11.21
N MET A 54 -4.54 9.02 -10.91
CA MET A 54 -5.00 8.34 -9.73
C MET A 54 -4.51 6.89 -9.67
N THR A 55 -3.82 6.57 -8.58
CA THR A 55 -3.45 5.21 -8.22
C THR A 55 -4.20 4.72 -6.97
N ALA A 56 -4.74 5.65 -6.18
CA ALA A 56 -5.58 5.33 -5.03
C ALA A 56 -6.69 6.37 -4.85
N VAL A 57 -7.78 5.96 -4.20
CA VAL A 57 -8.88 6.82 -3.76
C VAL A 57 -9.11 6.57 -2.29
N TYR A 58 -8.97 7.58 -1.48
CA TYR A 58 -9.29 7.55 -0.05
C TYR A 58 -10.65 8.18 0.20
N SER A 59 -11.22 7.94 1.37
CA SER A 59 -12.42 8.62 1.87
C SER A 59 -12.26 8.96 3.35
N ASP A 60 -13.24 9.67 3.93
CA ASP A 60 -13.25 9.93 5.38
C ASP A 60 -13.37 8.65 6.23
N ALA A 61 -13.84 7.54 5.62
CA ALA A 61 -13.95 6.24 6.28
C ALA A 61 -12.64 5.41 6.24
N TYR A 62 -11.70 5.79 5.36
CA TYR A 62 -10.38 5.17 5.24
C TYR A 62 -9.38 6.22 4.70
N LEU A 63 -8.62 6.79 5.61
CA LEU A 63 -7.55 7.75 5.32
C LEU A 63 -6.20 7.03 5.24
N PRO A 64 -5.21 7.61 4.53
CA PRO A 64 -3.89 6.99 4.44
C PRO A 64 -3.19 6.95 5.80
N GLY A 65 -2.41 5.90 6.02
CA GLY A 65 -1.44 5.80 7.10
C GLY A 65 -0.10 6.46 6.75
N ARG A 66 0.77 6.57 7.75
CA ARG A 66 2.15 7.04 7.58
C ARG A 66 2.89 6.13 6.60
N GLY A 67 3.65 6.72 5.69
CA GLY A 67 4.43 6.01 4.68
C GLY A 67 3.66 5.61 3.41
N GLU A 68 2.33 5.62 3.41
CA GLU A 68 1.53 5.23 2.24
C GLU A 68 1.60 6.23 1.08
N LEU A 69 1.88 7.50 1.35
CA LEU A 69 1.89 8.56 0.35
C LEU A 69 3.28 8.78 -0.25
N SER A 70 3.90 7.73 -0.73
CA SER A 70 5.28 7.77 -1.27
C SER A 70 5.37 8.16 -2.75
N ASN A 71 4.30 8.02 -3.52
CA ASN A 71 4.25 8.30 -4.95
C ASN A 71 3.75 9.72 -5.22
N ASN A 72 4.50 10.72 -4.78
CA ASN A 72 4.18 12.09 -5.16
C ASN A 72 4.49 12.33 -6.62
N LEU A 73 3.53 12.92 -7.30
CA LEU A 73 3.57 13.15 -8.73
C LEU A 73 4.73 14.04 -9.15
N ARG A 74 5.47 13.53 -10.11
CA ARG A 74 6.21 14.37 -11.02
C ARG A 74 5.23 15.08 -11.96
N ASN A 75 5.41 16.38 -12.19
CA ASN A 75 4.75 17.03 -13.29
C ASN A 75 5.30 16.43 -14.60
N PHE A 76 4.41 15.90 -15.44
CA PHE A 76 4.79 15.26 -16.69
C PHE A 76 5.18 16.26 -17.77
N ASP A 77 4.78 17.50 -17.62
CA ASP A 77 4.96 18.57 -18.62
C ASP A 77 6.22 19.44 -18.35
N ARG A 78 6.85 19.30 -17.19
CA ARG A 78 8.06 20.05 -16.80
C ARG A 78 8.72 19.49 -15.58
N ASP A 79 10.02 19.77 -15.43
CA ASP A 79 10.77 19.47 -14.22
C ASP A 79 10.19 20.24 -13.03
N ARG A 80 10.08 19.53 -11.91
CA ARG A 80 9.59 20.07 -10.66
C ARG A 80 10.76 20.35 -9.73
N MET A 81 10.89 21.58 -9.28
CA MET A 81 11.84 21.93 -8.24
C MET A 81 11.28 21.51 -6.88
N LEU A 82 11.89 20.50 -6.27
CA LEU A 82 11.55 20.08 -4.92
C LEU A 82 12.33 20.98 -3.93
N LEU A 83 11.58 21.67 -3.08
CA LEU A 83 12.15 22.55 -2.03
C LEU A 83 12.26 21.83 -0.68
N PHE A 84 11.59 20.70 -0.54
CA PHE A 84 11.55 19.88 0.67
C PHE A 84 11.18 18.44 0.29
N ASP A 85 11.40 17.51 1.20
CA ASP A 85 10.92 16.14 1.06
C ASP A 85 9.39 16.07 1.25
N GLU A 86 8.69 15.88 0.13
CA GLU A 86 7.21 15.82 0.13
C GLU A 86 6.67 14.60 0.85
N LYS A 87 7.38 13.47 0.82
CA LYS A 87 6.98 12.25 1.54
C LYS A 87 6.94 12.53 3.04
N SER A 88 8.01 13.07 3.59
CA SER A 88 8.08 13.44 5.00
C SER A 88 7.05 14.50 5.39
N ALA A 89 6.78 15.45 4.49
CA ALA A 89 5.75 16.46 4.72
C ALA A 89 4.34 15.86 4.77
N PHE A 90 4.03 14.91 3.87
CA PHE A 90 2.75 14.21 3.88
C PHE A 90 2.62 13.27 5.08
N ASP A 91 3.69 12.62 5.52
CA ASP A 91 3.67 11.83 6.76
C ASP A 91 3.23 12.68 7.95
N GLY A 92 3.80 13.89 8.11
CA GLY A 92 3.37 14.83 9.15
C GLY A 92 1.91 15.28 9.00
N ILE A 93 1.44 15.52 7.77
CA ILE A 93 0.05 15.87 7.48
C ILE A 93 -0.91 14.72 7.87
N VAL A 94 -0.50 13.48 7.61
CA VAL A 94 -1.28 12.29 7.95
C VAL A 94 -1.33 12.10 9.46
N GLU A 95 -0.20 12.21 10.15
CA GLU A 95 -0.11 12.11 11.63
C GLU A 95 -0.97 13.14 12.35
N GLU A 96 -1.06 14.37 11.80
CA GLU A 96 -1.90 15.43 12.33
C GLU A 96 -3.39 15.31 11.92
N GLY A 97 -3.78 14.27 11.17
CA GLY A 97 -5.16 14.06 10.70
C GLY A 97 -5.64 15.10 9.68
N LEU A 98 -4.73 15.73 8.95
CA LEU A 98 -5.03 16.84 8.04
C LEU A 98 -5.08 16.43 6.55
N PHE A 99 -4.94 15.13 6.23
CA PHE A 99 -4.89 14.67 4.84
C PHE A 99 -6.05 15.16 3.98
N SER A 100 -7.28 15.07 4.47
CA SER A 100 -8.48 15.51 3.74
C SER A 100 -8.42 17.00 3.34
N VAL A 101 -7.81 17.84 4.18
CA VAL A 101 -7.65 19.29 3.90
C VAL A 101 -6.54 19.54 2.88
N PHE A 102 -5.46 18.73 2.94
CA PHE A 102 -4.29 18.87 2.06
C PHE A 102 -4.33 17.98 0.82
N SER A 103 -5.40 17.22 0.63
CA SER A 103 -5.56 16.41 -0.59
C SER A 103 -5.46 17.28 -1.86
N ASN A 104 -4.73 16.78 -2.85
CA ASN A 104 -4.53 17.49 -4.12
C ASN A 104 -5.80 17.54 -4.97
N SER A 105 -6.73 16.61 -4.77
CA SER A 105 -7.97 16.50 -5.52
C SER A 105 -9.13 16.07 -4.65
N TYR A 106 -10.33 16.51 -5.03
CA TYR A 106 -11.58 16.08 -4.40
C TYR A 106 -12.50 15.49 -5.45
N MET A 107 -13.10 14.36 -5.13
CA MET A 107 -14.26 13.81 -5.82
C MET A 107 -15.45 13.89 -4.88
N ALA A 108 -16.52 14.55 -5.29
CA ALA A 108 -17.73 14.64 -4.49
C ALA A 108 -18.82 13.74 -5.09
N ILE A 109 -19.39 12.86 -4.27
CA ILE A 109 -20.58 12.07 -4.61
C ILE A 109 -21.78 12.77 -4.01
N ILE A 110 -22.76 13.09 -4.87
CA ILE A 110 -24.01 13.72 -4.47
C ILE A 110 -25.08 12.63 -4.36
N GLY A 111 -25.76 12.59 -3.20
CA GLY A 111 -26.72 11.57 -2.84
C GLY A 111 -26.13 10.52 -1.89
N LYS A 112 -26.64 9.29 -1.94
CA LYS A 112 -26.21 8.20 -1.07
C LYS A 112 -24.70 7.95 -1.20
N PRO A 113 -23.96 7.84 -0.08
CA PRO A 113 -22.53 7.46 -0.13
C PRO A 113 -22.36 6.11 -0.81
N LEU A 114 -21.20 5.91 -1.44
CA LEU A 114 -20.78 4.60 -1.93
C LEU A 114 -20.43 3.70 -0.74
N GLU A 115 -20.57 2.40 -0.90
CA GLU A 115 -20.07 1.41 0.06
C GLU A 115 -18.53 1.37 0.05
N LEU A 116 -17.92 1.92 -0.99
CA LEU A 116 -16.47 2.03 -1.19
C LEU A 116 -15.87 3.02 -0.20
N ASN A 117 -14.90 2.56 0.60
CA ASN A 117 -14.13 3.41 1.50
C ASN A 117 -12.75 3.76 0.93
N TYR A 118 -12.17 2.81 0.19
CA TYR A 118 -10.83 2.93 -0.39
C TYR A 118 -10.73 2.09 -1.65
N ALA A 119 -9.99 2.57 -2.62
CA ALA A 119 -9.58 1.78 -3.78
C ALA A 119 -8.12 2.05 -4.14
N ARG A 120 -7.39 1.01 -4.56
CA ARG A 120 -6.04 1.10 -5.11
C ARG A 120 -5.96 0.35 -6.43
N TYR A 121 -5.24 0.92 -7.39
CA TYR A 121 -5.06 0.40 -8.74
C TYR A 121 -3.58 0.10 -8.99
N SER A 122 -3.24 -1.15 -9.28
CA SER A 122 -1.87 -1.59 -9.59
C SER A 122 -1.57 -1.42 -11.09
N ASN A 123 -1.67 -0.18 -11.59
CA ASN A 123 -1.49 0.14 -13.02
C ASN A 123 -0.04 0.02 -13.52
N ASP A 124 0.91 0.00 -12.62
CA ASP A 124 2.34 -0.14 -12.83
C ASP A 124 2.79 -1.58 -13.07
N ARG A 125 1.91 -2.56 -12.82
CA ARG A 125 2.18 -3.98 -13.01
C ARG A 125 2.00 -4.41 -14.47
N ALA A 126 2.57 -5.56 -14.83
CA ALA A 126 2.27 -6.27 -16.07
C ALA A 126 0.78 -6.63 -16.16
N GLU A 127 0.25 -6.80 -17.37
CA GLU A 127 -1.19 -6.95 -17.58
C GLU A 127 -1.79 -8.12 -16.81
N GLU A 128 -1.05 -9.22 -16.71
CA GLU A 128 -1.44 -10.43 -15.96
C GLU A 128 -1.51 -10.24 -14.44
N PHE A 129 -1.03 -9.10 -13.89
CA PHE A 129 -0.99 -8.83 -12.45
C PHE A 129 -1.70 -7.54 -12.05
N ARG A 130 -2.36 -6.87 -12.99
CA ARG A 130 -3.09 -5.63 -12.69
C ARG A 130 -4.36 -5.92 -11.96
N ILE A 131 -4.45 -5.42 -10.75
CA ILE A 131 -5.63 -5.57 -9.89
C ILE A 131 -6.10 -4.23 -9.34
N ARG A 132 -7.37 -4.20 -8.99
CA ARG A 132 -7.98 -3.17 -8.16
C ARG A 132 -8.28 -3.78 -6.79
N THR A 133 -7.74 -3.20 -5.75
CA THR A 133 -8.06 -3.55 -4.36
C THR A 133 -9.05 -2.54 -3.81
N GLU A 134 -10.15 -2.98 -3.24
CA GLU A 134 -11.18 -2.14 -2.63
C GLU A 134 -11.40 -2.53 -1.17
N ILE A 135 -11.62 -1.52 -0.32
CA ILE A 135 -12.16 -1.71 1.03
C ILE A 135 -13.59 -1.19 1.01
N LEU A 136 -14.51 -2.07 1.34
CA LEU A 136 -15.94 -1.82 1.32
C LEU A 136 -16.50 -1.85 2.74
N THR A 137 -17.57 -1.10 2.99
CA THR A 137 -18.41 -1.25 4.19
C THR A 137 -19.84 -1.45 3.75
N ASP A 138 -20.43 -2.55 4.16
CA ASP A 138 -21.82 -2.85 3.86
C ASP A 138 -22.80 -2.04 4.74
N THR A 139 -24.08 -2.23 4.52
CA THR A 139 -25.15 -1.54 5.26
C THR A 139 -25.23 -1.92 6.74
N GLU A 140 -24.59 -3.03 7.15
CA GLU A 140 -24.52 -3.49 8.54
C GLU A 140 -23.23 -3.01 9.23
N GLY A 141 -22.34 -2.33 8.49
CA GLY A 141 -21.07 -1.81 8.99
C GLY A 141 -19.92 -2.81 8.94
N LYS A 142 -20.12 -3.97 8.30
CA LYS A 142 -19.07 -4.96 8.12
C LYS A 142 -18.13 -4.49 7.01
N LYS A 143 -16.83 -4.49 7.30
CA LYS A 143 -15.79 -4.20 6.32
C LYS A 143 -15.30 -5.47 5.65
N THR A 144 -15.07 -5.39 4.34
CA THR A 144 -14.43 -6.44 3.52
C THR A 144 -13.41 -5.82 2.59
N VAL A 145 -12.44 -6.63 2.15
CA VAL A 145 -11.46 -6.26 1.13
C VAL A 145 -11.73 -7.11 -0.11
N ARG A 146 -11.84 -6.48 -1.28
CA ARG A 146 -11.99 -7.19 -2.55
C ARG A 146 -10.88 -6.85 -3.50
N LYS A 147 -10.37 -7.86 -4.20
CA LYS A 147 -9.39 -7.70 -5.27
C LYS A 147 -9.99 -8.16 -6.59
N TYR A 148 -10.07 -7.23 -7.54
CA TYR A 148 -10.62 -7.46 -8.88
C TYR A 148 -9.49 -7.43 -9.91
N PRO A 149 -9.57 -8.24 -10.98
CA PRO A 149 -8.68 -8.07 -12.13
C PRO A 149 -9.03 -6.78 -12.89
N LEU A 150 -8.03 -6.04 -13.33
CA LEU A 150 -8.20 -4.86 -14.19
C LEU A 150 -8.13 -5.21 -15.68
N THR A 151 -7.67 -6.42 -15.99
CA THR A 151 -7.53 -6.95 -17.34
C THR A 151 -8.02 -8.41 -17.35
N THR A 152 -8.39 -8.93 -18.50
CA THR A 152 -8.75 -10.35 -18.64
C THR A 152 -7.57 -11.26 -18.29
N GLU A 153 -6.34 -10.82 -18.61
CA GLU A 153 -5.09 -11.54 -18.31
C GLU A 153 -4.87 -11.70 -16.80
N ALA A 154 -5.35 -10.75 -16.00
CA ALA A 154 -5.21 -10.78 -14.54
C ALA A 154 -6.24 -11.66 -13.81
N GLU A 155 -7.25 -12.22 -14.50
CA GLU A 155 -8.22 -13.10 -13.86
C GLU A 155 -7.58 -14.34 -13.24
N ALA A 156 -6.57 -14.91 -13.91
CA ALA A 156 -5.85 -16.06 -13.40
C ALA A 156 -5.10 -15.73 -12.10
N HIS A 157 -4.53 -14.53 -12.00
CA HIS A 157 -3.85 -14.04 -10.80
C HIS A 157 -4.81 -13.88 -9.62
N VAL A 158 -6.00 -13.35 -9.87
CA VAL A 158 -7.04 -13.22 -8.83
C VAL A 158 -7.51 -14.60 -8.35
N ARG A 159 -7.72 -15.56 -9.26
CA ARG A 159 -8.09 -16.95 -8.89
C ARG A 159 -6.97 -17.65 -8.10
N HIS A 160 -5.71 -17.35 -8.42
CA HIS A 160 -4.56 -17.89 -7.70
C HIS A 160 -4.55 -17.52 -6.21
N MET A 161 -5.06 -16.34 -5.83
CA MET A 161 -5.10 -15.91 -4.42
C MET A 161 -5.88 -16.87 -3.52
N MET A 162 -6.93 -17.51 -4.06
CA MET A 162 -7.71 -18.51 -3.29
C MET A 162 -6.95 -19.82 -3.14
N GLU A 163 -6.26 -20.25 -4.18
CA GLU A 163 -5.38 -21.43 -4.10
C GLU A 163 -4.24 -21.18 -3.12
N ALA A 164 -3.67 -19.97 -3.14
CA ALA A 164 -2.65 -19.53 -2.20
C ALA A 164 -3.15 -19.58 -0.75
N TYR A 165 -4.39 -19.12 -0.48
CA TYR A 165 -5.00 -19.21 0.84
C TYR A 165 -5.04 -20.64 1.36
N GLU A 166 -5.57 -21.60 0.59
CA GLU A 166 -5.70 -22.99 1.05
C GLU A 166 -4.32 -23.64 1.32
N LYS A 167 -3.33 -23.31 0.50
CA LYS A 167 -1.95 -23.80 0.67
C LYS A 167 -1.28 -23.21 1.91
N LEU A 168 -1.38 -21.88 2.10
CA LEU A 168 -0.78 -21.20 3.26
C LEU A 168 -1.48 -21.56 4.56
N LYS A 169 -2.80 -21.71 4.54
CA LYS A 169 -3.57 -22.23 5.68
C LYS A 169 -3.07 -23.62 6.10
N GLY A 170 -2.77 -24.49 5.13
CA GLY A 170 -2.17 -25.80 5.41
C GLY A 170 -0.76 -25.68 5.98
N ARG A 171 0.07 -24.81 5.40
CA ARG A 171 1.44 -24.54 5.87
C ARG A 171 1.50 -24.05 7.30
N TYR A 172 0.65 -23.09 7.65
CA TYR A 172 0.65 -22.46 8.97
C TYR A 172 -0.31 -23.11 9.97
N ALA A 173 -0.90 -24.27 9.62
CA ALA A 173 -1.76 -25.00 10.54
C ALA A 173 -1.02 -25.38 11.84
N GLY A 174 -1.51 -24.84 12.96
CA GLY A 174 -0.91 -25.07 14.28
C GLY A 174 0.31 -24.16 14.58
N SER A 175 0.67 -23.25 13.69
CA SER A 175 1.64 -22.19 13.98
C SER A 175 0.99 -21.02 14.72
N ARG A 176 1.78 -19.99 15.03
CA ARG A 176 1.32 -18.73 15.65
C ARG A 176 1.09 -17.61 14.62
N LEU A 177 1.05 -17.95 13.33
CA LEU A 177 0.73 -17.03 12.23
C LEU A 177 -0.59 -17.45 11.58
N ASP A 178 -1.59 -16.59 11.66
CA ASP A 178 -2.85 -16.76 10.97
C ASP A 178 -2.73 -16.29 9.52
N VAL A 179 -3.54 -16.85 8.63
CA VAL A 179 -3.63 -16.43 7.23
C VAL A 179 -5.01 -15.81 7.01
N ASN A 180 -5.06 -14.59 6.50
CA ASN A 180 -6.32 -13.92 6.22
C ASN A 180 -7.19 -14.74 5.29
N VAL A 181 -8.46 -14.93 5.67
CA VAL A 181 -9.40 -15.78 4.94
C VAL A 181 -9.74 -15.17 3.58
N CYS A 182 -9.65 -15.98 2.53
CA CYS A 182 -10.02 -15.61 1.17
C CYS A 182 -11.20 -16.42 0.68
N HIS A 183 -12.20 -15.74 0.14
CA HIS A 183 -13.39 -16.35 -0.48
C HIS A 183 -13.48 -15.96 -1.95
N PRO A 184 -13.90 -16.88 -2.84
CA PRO A 184 -14.20 -16.55 -4.22
C PRO A 184 -15.50 -15.76 -4.34
N GLY A 185 -15.52 -14.81 -5.26
CA GLY A 185 -16.72 -14.11 -5.67
C GLY A 185 -16.74 -13.85 -7.17
N GLU A 186 -17.90 -13.45 -7.66
CA GLU A 186 -18.10 -13.05 -9.05
C GLU A 186 -19.12 -11.90 -9.10
N GLU A 187 -18.83 -10.87 -9.87
CA GLU A 187 -19.73 -9.75 -10.10
C GLU A 187 -19.72 -9.41 -11.61
N ASP A 188 -20.89 -9.43 -12.23
CA ASP A 188 -21.08 -9.23 -13.67
C ASP A 188 -20.18 -10.13 -14.56
N GLY A 189 -19.91 -11.37 -14.13
CA GLY A 189 -19.05 -12.31 -14.82
C GLY A 189 -17.56 -12.09 -14.59
N ILE A 190 -17.16 -11.14 -13.75
CA ILE A 190 -15.77 -10.84 -13.39
C ILE A 190 -15.47 -11.50 -12.04
N PRO A 191 -14.45 -12.38 -11.97
CA PRO A 191 -14.07 -13.01 -10.71
C PRO A 191 -13.42 -11.98 -9.78
N TYR A 192 -13.64 -12.12 -8.47
CA TYR A 192 -12.89 -11.38 -7.46
C TYR A 192 -12.52 -12.29 -6.28
N ALA A 193 -11.45 -11.92 -5.59
CA ALA A 193 -11.07 -12.49 -4.32
C ALA A 193 -11.57 -11.58 -3.19
N GLU A 194 -12.38 -12.12 -2.27
CA GLU A 194 -12.88 -11.39 -1.09
C GLU A 194 -12.14 -11.86 0.16
N PHE A 195 -11.65 -10.88 0.92
CA PHE A 195 -10.92 -11.10 2.17
C PHE A 195 -11.68 -10.45 3.32
N GLU A 196 -11.57 -11.06 4.50
CA GLU A 196 -12.00 -10.39 5.72
C GLU A 196 -11.14 -9.15 5.98
N PHE A 197 -11.78 -8.08 6.45
CA PHE A 197 -11.02 -6.92 6.90
C PHE A 197 -10.41 -7.23 8.27
N VAL A 198 -9.11 -7.42 8.31
CA VAL A 198 -8.36 -7.67 9.53
C VAL A 198 -8.01 -6.34 10.18
N SER A 199 -8.42 -6.16 11.43
CA SER A 199 -7.95 -5.06 12.27
C SER A 199 -6.58 -5.42 12.86
N GLY A 200 -5.73 -4.41 13.01
CA GLY A 200 -4.37 -4.60 13.52
C GLY A 200 -3.44 -3.56 12.92
N ARG A 201 -2.23 -3.54 13.41
CA ARG A 201 -1.19 -2.63 12.92
C ARG A 201 -0.16 -3.43 12.11
N PRO A 202 0.31 -2.91 10.98
CA PRO A 202 1.43 -3.53 10.27
C PRO A 202 2.63 -3.72 11.20
N LEU A 203 3.29 -4.87 11.12
CA LEU A 203 4.49 -5.14 11.89
C LEU A 203 5.59 -4.10 11.61
N SER A 204 5.65 -3.59 10.37
CA SER A 204 6.54 -2.50 9.98
C SER A 204 6.34 -1.22 10.81
N GLU A 205 5.11 -0.87 11.17
CA GLU A 205 4.82 0.28 12.05
C GLU A 205 5.31 0.06 13.48
N LEU A 206 5.12 -1.15 14.02
CA LEU A 206 5.62 -1.49 15.35
C LEU A 206 7.15 -1.45 15.41
N MET A 207 7.79 -1.89 14.34
CA MET A 207 9.25 -1.79 14.19
C MET A 207 9.70 -0.34 14.08
N ASP A 208 8.98 0.52 13.33
CA ASP A 208 9.27 1.95 13.24
C ASP A 208 9.14 2.63 14.61
N GLU A 209 8.15 2.28 15.43
CA GLU A 209 8.03 2.81 16.79
C GLU A 209 9.22 2.43 17.68
N CYS A 210 9.76 1.22 17.53
CA CYS A 210 10.98 0.83 18.24
C CYS A 210 12.17 1.72 17.83
N LEU A 211 12.32 2.00 16.54
CA LEU A 211 13.38 2.87 16.03
C LEU A 211 13.20 4.33 16.51
N ASP A 212 11.99 4.87 16.44
CA ASP A 212 11.67 6.21 16.91
C ASP A 212 11.98 6.40 18.41
N ARG A 213 11.80 5.35 19.22
CA ARG A 213 12.12 5.31 20.65
C ARG A 213 13.57 4.91 20.94
N GLN A 214 14.38 4.62 19.92
CA GLN A 214 15.74 4.06 20.06
C GLN A 214 15.77 2.73 20.82
N ASP A 215 14.68 1.98 20.79
CA ASP A 215 14.55 0.65 21.39
C ASP A 215 15.00 -0.43 20.41
N ILE A 216 16.32 -0.57 20.27
CA ILE A 216 16.92 -1.56 19.35
C ILE A 216 16.67 -3.00 19.85
N GLU A 217 16.55 -3.22 21.17
CA GLU A 217 16.25 -4.54 21.72
C GLU A 217 14.81 -4.95 21.39
N GLY A 218 13.85 -4.02 21.49
CA GLY A 218 12.47 -4.24 21.08
C GLY A 218 12.36 -4.56 19.58
N PHE A 219 13.07 -3.83 18.73
CA PHE A 219 13.15 -4.13 17.31
C PHE A 219 13.64 -5.56 17.05
N HIS A 220 14.75 -5.96 17.67
CA HIS A 220 15.28 -7.32 17.51
C HIS A 220 14.35 -8.41 18.05
N SER A 221 13.60 -8.12 19.11
CA SER A 221 12.61 -9.03 19.66
C SER A 221 11.45 -9.26 18.69
N LEU A 222 10.90 -8.20 18.10
CA LEU A 222 9.87 -8.29 17.06
C LEU A 222 10.38 -9.04 15.83
N PHE A 223 11.62 -8.77 15.42
CA PHE A 223 12.22 -9.47 14.28
C PHE A 223 12.43 -10.96 14.56
N ALA A 224 12.90 -11.33 15.74
CA ALA A 224 13.04 -12.73 16.15
C ALA A 224 11.68 -13.45 16.20
N GLU A 225 10.64 -12.79 16.72
CA GLU A 225 9.29 -13.33 16.73
C GLU A 225 8.73 -13.50 15.30
N TYR A 226 8.99 -12.54 14.42
CA TYR A 226 8.65 -12.69 13.00
C TYR A 226 9.28 -13.94 12.40
N LEU A 227 10.60 -14.14 12.59
CA LEU A 227 11.32 -15.31 12.06
C LEU A 227 10.73 -16.64 12.58
N GLU A 228 10.38 -16.70 13.84
CA GLU A 228 9.74 -17.88 14.44
C GLU A 228 8.39 -18.16 13.79
N ARG A 229 7.53 -17.13 13.68
CA ARG A 229 6.16 -17.27 13.18
C ARG A 229 6.08 -17.64 11.71
N VAL A 230 7.01 -17.14 10.88
CA VAL A 230 7.07 -17.46 9.45
C VAL A 230 7.77 -18.79 9.16
N GLY A 231 8.33 -19.46 10.17
CA GLY A 231 9.01 -20.73 10.02
C GLY A 231 10.41 -20.61 9.40
N PHE A 232 11.21 -19.64 9.89
CA PHE A 232 12.59 -19.49 9.45
C PHE A 232 13.40 -20.75 9.71
N GLY A 233 14.13 -21.23 8.69
CA GLY A 233 14.89 -22.49 8.75
C GLY A 233 14.09 -23.75 8.37
N GLU A 234 12.80 -23.64 8.07
CA GLU A 234 11.96 -24.75 7.63
C GLU A 234 11.91 -24.83 6.09
N GLU A 235 12.19 -25.98 5.53
CA GLU A 235 11.99 -26.23 4.11
C GLU A 235 10.57 -26.75 3.86
N VAL A 236 9.72 -25.91 3.25
CA VAL A 236 8.34 -26.26 2.90
C VAL A 236 8.07 -25.98 1.42
N PRO A 237 7.27 -26.83 0.74
CA PRO A 237 7.03 -26.72 -0.70
C PRO A 237 6.05 -25.62 -1.09
N VAL A 238 5.70 -24.73 -0.17
CA VAL A 238 4.82 -23.58 -0.38
C VAL A 238 5.44 -22.37 0.29
N ALA A 239 5.65 -21.30 -0.43
CA ALA A 239 6.21 -20.08 0.12
C ALA A 239 5.56 -18.84 -0.49
N ASP A 240 5.16 -17.90 0.34
CA ASP A 240 4.81 -16.56 -0.08
C ASP A 240 6.08 -15.72 -0.19
N PHE A 241 6.33 -15.18 -1.38
CA PHE A 241 7.52 -14.35 -1.61
C PHE A 241 7.35 -12.95 -1.02
N ASP A 242 6.09 -12.50 -0.85
CA ASP A 242 5.78 -11.16 -0.30
C ASP A 242 5.53 -11.19 1.22
N LEU A 243 6.20 -12.11 1.91
CA LEU A 243 6.15 -12.25 3.36
C LEU A 243 6.96 -11.14 4.05
N ILE A 244 6.60 -9.89 3.75
CA ILE A 244 7.26 -8.68 4.28
C ILE A 244 6.52 -8.15 5.53
N PHE A 245 7.17 -7.29 6.31
CA PHE A 245 6.60 -6.79 7.57
C PHE A 245 5.31 -5.97 7.38
N ALA A 246 5.16 -5.29 6.25
CA ALA A 246 3.95 -4.55 5.93
C ALA A 246 2.73 -5.45 5.70
N ASN A 247 2.95 -6.70 5.30
CA ASN A 247 1.90 -7.69 5.01
C ASN A 247 1.56 -8.57 6.22
N ILE A 248 2.05 -8.23 7.41
CA ILE A 248 1.69 -8.90 8.66
C ILE A 248 1.03 -7.90 9.58
N LEU A 249 -0.25 -8.13 9.89
CA LEU A 249 -1.02 -7.33 10.84
C LEU A 249 -0.93 -7.94 12.22
N VAL A 250 -0.66 -7.09 13.21
CA VAL A 250 -0.48 -7.46 14.62
C VAL A 250 -1.59 -6.86 15.46
N ASP A 251 -2.32 -7.70 16.16
CA ASP A 251 -3.31 -7.34 17.19
C ASP A 251 -3.04 -8.15 18.47
N GLY A 252 -2.26 -7.59 19.38
CA GLY A 252 -1.76 -8.30 20.54
C GLY A 252 -0.93 -9.52 20.15
N ASP A 253 -1.35 -10.71 20.59
CA ASP A 253 -0.67 -11.97 20.25
C ASP A 253 -1.12 -12.56 18.89
N HIS A 254 -2.12 -11.99 18.27
CA HIS A 254 -2.63 -12.42 16.97
C HIS A 254 -1.87 -11.72 15.84
N TRP A 255 -1.19 -12.51 15.04
CA TRP A 255 -0.47 -12.07 13.86
C TRP A 255 -1.11 -12.68 12.62
N THR A 256 -1.53 -11.86 11.67
CA THR A 256 -2.23 -12.31 10.48
C THR A 256 -1.49 -11.89 9.23
N LEU A 257 -1.12 -12.87 8.40
CA LEU A 257 -0.59 -12.64 7.07
C LEU A 257 -1.72 -12.19 6.13
N ILE A 258 -1.53 -11.06 5.51
CA ILE A 258 -2.39 -10.50 4.46
C ILE A 258 -1.60 -10.39 3.15
N ASP A 259 -2.30 -10.13 2.04
CA ASP A 259 -1.69 -9.80 0.74
C ASP A 259 -0.68 -10.83 0.21
N TYR A 260 -1.03 -12.11 0.28
CA TYR A 260 -0.20 -13.25 -0.09
C TYR A 260 -0.37 -13.67 -1.57
N GLU A 261 -0.57 -12.72 -2.47
CA GLU A 261 -0.78 -12.96 -3.91
C GLU A 261 0.45 -13.57 -4.63
N TRP A 262 1.63 -13.50 -4.01
CA TRP A 262 2.88 -14.02 -4.56
C TRP A 262 3.30 -15.34 -3.91
N THR A 263 2.33 -16.19 -3.65
CA THR A 263 2.56 -17.55 -3.13
C THR A 263 2.92 -18.52 -4.26
N PHE A 264 4.01 -19.26 -4.08
CA PHE A 264 4.53 -20.21 -5.05
C PHE A 264 4.56 -21.64 -4.50
N ASP A 265 4.28 -22.63 -5.38
CA ASP A 265 4.38 -24.06 -5.11
C ASP A 265 5.83 -24.55 -5.30
N ARG A 266 6.72 -24.02 -4.52
CA ARG A 266 8.13 -24.41 -4.51
C ARG A 266 8.76 -24.04 -3.19
N VAL A 267 9.84 -24.76 -2.86
CA VAL A 267 10.70 -24.36 -1.75
C VAL A 267 11.40 -23.05 -2.12
N ILE A 268 11.30 -22.07 -1.26
CA ILE A 268 12.09 -20.83 -1.31
C ILE A 268 12.96 -20.82 -0.06
N ASP A 269 14.25 -20.51 -0.24
CA ASP A 269 15.18 -20.38 0.86
C ASP A 269 14.65 -19.34 1.89
N THR A 270 14.50 -19.79 3.12
CA THR A 270 13.98 -18.92 4.21
C THR A 270 14.91 -17.77 4.52
N LYS A 271 16.23 -17.91 4.28
CA LYS A 271 17.18 -16.79 4.34
C LYS A 271 16.86 -15.74 3.29
N ALA A 272 16.48 -16.14 2.05
CA ALA A 272 16.07 -15.21 1.01
C ALA A 272 14.79 -14.45 1.39
N LEU A 273 13.80 -15.12 1.99
CA LEU A 273 12.57 -14.48 2.48
C LEU A 273 12.86 -13.48 3.62
N ALA A 274 13.66 -13.89 4.62
CA ALA A 274 14.05 -13.02 5.73
C ALA A 274 14.89 -11.83 5.25
N PHE A 275 15.81 -12.07 4.31
CA PHE A 275 16.57 -11.00 3.65
C PHE A 275 15.63 -10.01 2.97
N ARG A 276 14.69 -10.50 2.16
CA ARG A 276 13.74 -9.65 1.44
C ARG A 276 12.91 -8.81 2.39
N ALA A 277 12.40 -9.40 3.46
CA ALA A 277 11.59 -8.68 4.44
C ALA A 277 12.35 -7.49 5.06
N ILE A 278 13.59 -7.69 5.53
CA ILE A 278 14.39 -6.62 6.12
C ILE A 278 14.93 -5.64 5.06
N TYR A 279 15.30 -6.14 3.88
CA TYR A 279 15.83 -5.31 2.80
C TYR A 279 14.77 -4.35 2.25
N CYS A 280 13.56 -4.84 1.93
CA CYS A 280 12.45 -4.00 1.52
C CYS A 280 12.08 -2.99 2.60
N TYR A 281 12.02 -3.42 3.87
CA TYR A 281 11.76 -2.53 4.99
C TYR A 281 12.76 -1.37 5.07
N VAL A 282 14.06 -1.63 4.92
CA VAL A 282 15.07 -0.56 4.96
C VAL A 282 14.95 0.37 3.74
N LEU A 283 14.69 -0.17 2.54
CA LEU A 283 14.60 0.63 1.32
C LEU A 283 13.42 1.60 1.28
N GLU A 284 12.31 1.27 1.94
CA GLU A 284 11.10 2.09 1.90
C GLU A 284 11.23 3.44 2.62
N ASN A 285 12.15 3.56 3.60
CA ASN A 285 12.27 4.78 4.39
C ASN A 285 13.72 5.03 4.80
N GLU A 286 14.26 6.20 4.45
CA GLU A 286 15.64 6.60 4.76
C GLU A 286 15.95 6.62 6.27
N ARG A 287 14.97 6.85 7.14
CA ARG A 287 15.16 6.79 8.61
C ARG A 287 15.60 5.39 9.06
N ARG A 288 15.21 4.34 8.33
CA ARG A 288 15.55 2.95 8.62
C ARG A 288 16.99 2.59 8.25
N ASN A 289 17.70 3.49 7.56
CA ASN A 289 19.15 3.36 7.29
C ASN A 289 20.02 3.41 8.57
N ALA A 290 19.42 3.83 9.71
CA ALA A 290 20.08 3.73 11.01
C ALA A 290 20.27 2.28 11.47
N LEU A 291 19.53 1.33 10.89
CA LEU A 291 19.73 -0.10 11.13
C LEU A 291 21.04 -0.54 10.47
N GLU A 292 21.92 -1.10 11.26
CA GLU A 292 23.15 -1.72 10.77
C GLU A 292 22.78 -3.05 10.06
N LEU A 293 22.34 -2.96 8.81
CA LEU A 293 21.85 -4.11 8.04
C LEU A 293 22.85 -5.27 8.04
N ASP A 294 24.13 -4.99 7.91
CA ASP A 294 25.18 -6.02 7.88
C ASP A 294 25.15 -6.87 9.17
N ARG A 295 24.93 -6.25 10.34
CA ARG A 295 24.83 -6.99 11.61
C ARG A 295 23.58 -7.87 11.69
N ILE A 296 22.48 -7.47 11.04
CA ILE A 296 21.27 -8.28 10.97
C ILE A 296 21.52 -9.47 10.05
N LEU A 297 22.19 -9.26 8.92
CA LEU A 297 22.54 -10.34 7.98
C LEU A 297 23.51 -11.34 8.60
N ASP A 298 24.49 -10.88 9.38
CA ASP A 298 25.40 -11.76 10.14
C ASP A 298 24.63 -12.66 11.12
N ARG A 299 23.61 -12.13 11.80
CA ARG A 299 22.77 -12.93 12.71
C ARG A 299 21.92 -13.98 12.00
N LEU A 300 21.55 -13.73 10.75
CA LEU A 300 20.84 -14.66 9.88
C LEU A 300 21.79 -15.66 9.20
N ASP A 301 23.09 -15.58 9.46
CA ASP A 301 24.12 -16.34 8.77
C ASP A 301 23.99 -16.18 7.24
N ILE A 302 23.81 -14.95 6.79
CA ILE A 302 23.73 -14.55 5.38
C ILE A 302 25.06 -13.92 4.97
N THR A 303 25.78 -14.59 4.09
CA THR A 303 27.05 -14.08 3.57
C THR A 303 26.83 -12.94 2.56
N GLU A 304 27.86 -12.13 2.34
CA GLU A 304 27.80 -11.05 1.34
C GLU A 304 27.45 -11.54 -0.07
N ASN A 305 27.90 -12.76 -0.41
CA ASN A 305 27.60 -13.38 -1.71
C ASN A 305 26.11 -13.77 -1.81
N GLU A 306 25.54 -14.38 -0.78
CA GLU A 306 24.10 -14.68 -0.69
C GLU A 306 23.27 -13.39 -0.72
N ALA A 307 23.64 -12.37 0.03
CA ALA A 307 22.96 -11.06 0.02
C ALA A 307 22.97 -10.42 -1.39
N ARG A 308 24.05 -10.60 -2.17
CA ARG A 308 24.11 -10.14 -3.56
C ARG A 308 23.16 -10.94 -4.45
N GLN A 309 23.08 -12.25 -4.27
CA GLN A 309 22.15 -13.11 -5.01
C GLN A 309 20.70 -12.79 -4.69
N TYR A 310 20.38 -12.55 -3.42
CA TYR A 310 19.02 -12.19 -3.00
C TYR A 310 18.59 -10.80 -3.52
N ARG A 311 19.50 -9.83 -3.58
CA ARG A 311 19.23 -8.53 -4.26
C ARG A 311 18.96 -8.70 -5.75
N GLU A 312 19.63 -9.65 -6.42
CA GLU A 312 19.34 -9.94 -7.83
C GLU A 312 17.97 -10.63 -7.99
N GLN A 313 17.64 -11.59 -7.12
CA GLN A 313 16.32 -12.22 -7.10
C GLN A 313 15.19 -11.20 -6.91
N GLU A 314 15.39 -10.20 -6.03
CA GLU A 314 14.42 -9.11 -5.86
C GLU A 314 14.28 -8.28 -7.14
N ARG A 315 15.38 -7.94 -7.82
CA ARG A 315 15.32 -7.23 -9.10
C ARG A 315 14.60 -8.03 -10.20
N GLU A 316 14.85 -9.34 -10.26
CA GLU A 316 14.16 -10.23 -11.20
C GLU A 316 12.66 -10.31 -10.88
N PHE A 317 12.33 -10.41 -9.60
CA PHE A 317 10.94 -10.40 -9.15
C PHE A 317 10.23 -9.08 -9.50
N GLN A 318 10.85 -7.94 -9.27
CA GLN A 318 10.28 -6.65 -9.66
C GLN A 318 10.07 -6.55 -11.18
N LYS A 319 10.99 -7.05 -12.00
CA LYS A 319 10.82 -7.14 -13.45
C LYS A 319 9.68 -8.09 -13.85
N TYR A 320 9.51 -9.18 -13.13
CA TYR A 320 8.40 -10.11 -13.34
C TYR A 320 7.06 -9.44 -13.03
N VAL A 321 6.96 -8.73 -11.92
CA VAL A 321 5.73 -8.03 -11.50
C VAL A 321 5.38 -6.86 -12.43
N THR A 322 6.37 -6.04 -12.83
CA THR A 322 6.15 -4.82 -13.63
C THR A 322 6.17 -5.08 -15.14
N GLY A 323 6.68 -6.23 -15.57
CA GLY A 323 6.94 -6.51 -16.97
C GLY A 323 8.12 -5.70 -17.51
N GLN A 324 8.25 -5.65 -18.84
CA GLN A 324 9.31 -4.89 -19.51
C GLN A 324 8.96 -3.39 -19.69
N LYS A 325 8.08 -2.86 -18.85
CA LYS A 325 7.72 -1.44 -18.94
C LYS A 325 8.88 -0.61 -18.39
N LEU A 326 9.26 0.40 -19.17
CA LEU A 326 10.15 1.44 -18.69
C LEU A 326 9.50 2.13 -17.50
N SER A 327 10.25 2.37 -16.45
CA SER A 327 9.77 3.20 -15.35
C SER A 327 9.46 4.60 -15.88
N MET A 328 8.54 5.30 -15.23
CA MET A 328 8.18 6.69 -15.60
C MET A 328 9.39 7.65 -15.54
N GLY A 329 10.51 7.23 -15.00
CA GLY A 329 11.77 7.97 -14.99
C GLY A 329 12.69 7.66 -16.19
N GLU A 330 12.33 6.66 -17.01
CA GLU A 330 13.07 6.23 -18.21
C GLU A 330 12.33 6.61 -19.51
N ILE A 331 11.10 7.12 -19.40
CA ILE A 331 10.34 7.75 -20.48
C ILE A 331 10.61 9.26 -20.45
#